data_d9ce84c783904ff6d5885ef4aa24b3ac
#
_entry.id   d9ce84c783904ff6d5885ef4aa24b3ac
#
_cell.length_a   1.000
_cell.length_b   1.000
_cell.length_c   1.000
_cell.angle_alpha   90.00
_cell.angle_beta   90.00
_cell.angle_gamma   90.00
#
_symmetry.space_group_name_H-M   'P 1'
#
loop_
_entity.id
_entity.type
_entity.pdbx_description
1 polymer ?
#
loop_
_entity_poly.entity_id
_entity_poly.type
_entity_poly.pdbx_seq_one_letter_code
_entity_poly.pdbx_strand_id
1 'polypeptide(L)'
;MEIFGIIDYVVGWAVVAGIYAIFSLGLNVHWGYTGLFNIGVAGFFAIGAYTSALLTTSSPTPALFEDFKFGGDLPNRLGSFNAGIDLWFLIALIGAAITAGIMAALIGLLTIRLREDYLAITTLGVAETIRLIFHNEKWLANGSRGLYNIPKFLGDAVDLSLIHIS
;
A
#
# COMPACT_ATOMS: atom_id res chain seq x y z
N MET A 1 -13.77 26.11 -14.58
CA MET A 1 -12.71 25.09 -14.77
C MET A 1 -11.64 25.15 -13.69
N GLU A 2 -11.15 26.31 -13.28
CA GLU A 2 -10.09 26.40 -12.24
C GLU A 2 -10.50 25.88 -10.86
N ILE A 3 -11.74 26.04 -10.44
CA ILE A 3 -12.23 25.60 -9.12
C ILE A 3 -12.17 24.06 -8.98
N PHE A 4 -12.54 23.32 -10.01
CA PHE A 4 -12.49 21.85 -9.98
C PHE A 4 -11.05 21.33 -9.91
N GLY A 5 -10.11 21.95 -10.64
CA GLY A 5 -8.69 21.60 -10.55
C GLY A 5 -8.11 21.86 -9.16
N ILE A 6 -8.56 22.92 -8.47
CA ILE A 6 -8.15 23.21 -7.09
C ILE A 6 -8.72 22.15 -6.13
N ILE A 7 -9.98 21.74 -6.32
CA ILE A 7 -10.60 20.70 -5.49
C ILE A 7 -9.85 19.37 -5.63
N ASP A 8 -9.55 18.93 -6.87
CA ASP A 8 -8.81 17.69 -7.12
C ASP A 8 -7.42 17.73 -6.51
N TYR A 9 -6.74 18.87 -6.61
CA TYR A 9 -5.45 19.07 -5.98
C TYR A 9 -5.52 18.96 -4.45
N VAL A 10 -6.50 19.64 -3.83
CA VAL A 10 -6.72 19.60 -2.38
C VAL A 10 -7.08 18.20 -1.90
N VAL A 11 -7.94 17.48 -2.62
CA VAL A 11 -8.29 16.09 -2.30
C VAL A 11 -7.06 15.17 -2.41
N GLY A 12 -6.28 15.29 -3.48
CA GLY A 12 -5.05 14.52 -3.62
C GLY A 12 -4.05 14.80 -2.49
N TRP A 13 -3.87 16.06 -2.13
CA TRP A 13 -3.03 16.45 -1.01
C TRP A 13 -3.56 15.90 0.33
N ALA A 14 -4.86 15.99 0.57
CA ALA A 14 -5.48 15.48 1.80
C ALA A 14 -5.33 13.95 1.95
N VAL A 15 -5.44 13.19 0.86
CA VAL A 15 -5.20 11.74 0.86
C VAL A 15 -3.76 11.43 1.26
N VAL A 16 -2.79 12.09 0.64
CA VAL A 16 -1.37 11.91 0.98
C VAL A 16 -1.09 12.30 2.42
N ALA A 17 -1.62 13.44 2.88
CA ALA A 17 -1.51 13.89 4.27
C ALA A 17 -2.13 12.88 5.25
N GLY A 18 -3.29 12.29 4.92
CA GLY A 18 -3.94 11.24 5.71
C GLY A 18 -3.07 9.98 5.83
N ILE A 19 -2.46 9.53 4.74
CA ILE A 19 -1.53 8.39 4.74
C ILE A 19 -0.34 8.66 5.67
N TYR A 20 0.30 9.82 5.55
CA TYR A 20 1.41 10.19 6.43
C TYR A 20 0.99 10.39 7.88
N ALA A 21 -0.22 10.87 8.14
CA ALA A 21 -0.76 10.98 9.50
C ALA A 21 -0.90 9.60 10.16
N ILE A 22 -1.47 8.60 9.46
CA ILE A 22 -1.59 7.23 9.97
C ILE A 22 -0.19 6.63 10.21
N PHE A 23 0.74 6.84 9.28
CA PHE A 23 2.12 6.39 9.41
C PHE A 23 2.80 7.00 10.65
N SER A 24 2.66 8.30 10.85
CA SER A 24 3.21 9.03 12.00
C SER A 24 2.59 8.58 13.32
N LEU A 25 1.29 8.28 13.35
CA LEU A 25 0.62 7.70 14.51
C LEU A 25 1.19 6.32 14.85
N GLY A 26 1.40 5.46 13.86
CA GLY A 26 2.03 4.15 14.04
C GLY A 26 3.44 4.27 14.63
N LEU A 27 4.26 5.19 14.12
CA LEU A 27 5.58 5.45 14.64
C LEU A 27 5.55 6.01 16.07
N ASN A 28 4.61 6.92 16.36
CA ASN A 28 4.44 7.48 17.69
C ASN A 28 4.00 6.44 18.73
N VAL A 29 3.15 5.49 18.36
CA VAL A 29 2.81 4.35 19.23
C VAL A 29 4.07 3.54 19.58
N HIS A 30 4.92 3.25 18.60
CA HIS A 30 6.18 2.54 18.87
C HIS A 30 7.08 3.34 19.80
N TRP A 31 7.41 4.56 19.46
CA TRP A 31 8.35 5.36 20.26
C TRP A 31 7.73 5.86 21.57
N GLY A 32 6.50 6.37 21.53
CA GLY A 32 5.85 6.98 22.69
C GLY A 32 5.51 6.00 23.80
N TYR A 33 5.09 4.76 23.46
CA TYR A 33 4.67 3.78 24.46
C TYR A 33 5.76 2.76 24.81
N THR A 34 6.59 2.35 23.86
CA THR A 34 7.60 1.32 24.12
C THR A 34 9.01 1.87 24.25
N GLY A 35 9.25 3.12 23.88
CA GLY A 35 10.58 3.72 23.80
C GLY A 35 11.46 3.15 22.69
N LEU A 36 10.95 2.20 21.90
CA LEU A 36 11.70 1.52 20.85
C LEU A 36 11.63 2.27 19.53
N PHE A 37 12.76 2.72 19.02
CA PHE A 37 12.84 3.41 17.74
C PHE A 37 12.90 2.40 16.59
N ASN A 38 11.73 2.11 15.99
CA ASN A 38 11.60 1.17 14.90
C ASN A 38 11.40 1.89 13.56
N ILE A 39 12.43 1.92 12.72
CA ILE A 39 12.37 2.51 11.37
C ILE A 39 11.76 1.53 10.35
N GLY A 40 11.62 0.26 10.70
CA GLY A 40 11.05 -0.80 9.86
C GLY A 40 9.58 -0.59 9.47
N VAL A 41 8.87 0.34 10.11
CA VAL A 41 7.47 0.67 9.81
C VAL A 41 7.28 1.00 8.32
N ALA A 42 8.24 1.66 7.68
CA ALA A 42 8.21 1.95 6.25
C ALA A 42 8.20 0.69 5.37
N GLY A 43 8.95 -0.35 5.76
CA GLY A 43 8.97 -1.64 5.08
C GLY A 43 7.63 -2.38 5.21
N PHE A 44 7.02 -2.38 6.39
CA PHE A 44 5.70 -3.00 6.61
C PHE A 44 4.59 -2.26 5.86
N PHE A 45 4.67 -0.94 5.79
CA PHE A 45 3.78 -0.15 4.95
C PHE A 45 3.90 -0.53 3.48
N ALA A 46 5.13 -0.71 2.96
CA ALA A 46 5.35 -1.15 1.59
C ALA A 46 4.74 -2.54 1.34
N ILE A 47 4.92 -3.52 2.24
CA ILE A 47 4.32 -4.85 2.13
C ILE A 47 2.80 -4.75 2.03
N GLY A 48 2.16 -3.99 2.91
CA GLY A 48 0.72 -3.78 2.89
C GLY A 48 0.24 -3.14 1.59
N ALA A 49 0.90 -2.08 1.14
CA ALA A 49 0.58 -1.37 -0.09
C ALA A 49 0.69 -2.27 -1.34
N TYR A 50 1.80 -2.99 -1.48
CA TYR A 50 1.98 -3.93 -2.61
C TYR A 50 1.01 -5.11 -2.54
N THR A 51 0.70 -5.64 -1.36
CA THR A 51 -0.28 -6.71 -1.21
C THR A 51 -1.66 -6.24 -1.66
N SER A 52 -2.12 -5.08 -1.20
CA SER A 52 -3.42 -4.56 -1.61
C SER A 52 -3.46 -4.28 -3.12
N ALA A 53 -2.39 -3.70 -3.67
CA ALA A 53 -2.27 -3.46 -5.10
C ALA A 53 -2.32 -4.75 -5.93
N LEU A 54 -1.56 -5.78 -5.54
CA LEU A 54 -1.56 -7.08 -6.23
C LEU A 54 -2.90 -7.81 -6.16
N LEU A 55 -3.62 -7.67 -5.05
CA LEU A 55 -4.96 -8.27 -4.92
C LEU A 55 -5.99 -7.57 -5.81
N THR A 56 -5.84 -6.28 -6.05
CA THR A 56 -6.82 -5.47 -6.78
C THR A 56 -6.49 -5.29 -8.26
N THR A 57 -5.20 -5.37 -8.62
CA THR A 57 -4.77 -5.24 -10.02
C THR A 57 -5.20 -6.47 -10.83
N SER A 58 -5.64 -6.23 -12.07
CA SER A 58 -5.98 -7.28 -13.03
C SER A 58 -4.77 -8.14 -13.38
N SER A 59 -5.03 -9.33 -13.94
CA SER A 59 -3.97 -10.25 -14.36
C SER A 59 -3.01 -9.57 -15.34
N PRO A 60 -1.70 -9.87 -15.24
CA PRO A 60 -0.68 -9.19 -16.04
C PRO A 60 -0.93 -9.37 -17.52
N THR A 61 -0.71 -8.32 -18.29
CA THR A 61 -0.88 -8.31 -19.74
C THR A 61 0.51 -8.20 -20.39
N PRO A 62 1.02 -9.25 -21.04
CA PRO A 62 2.33 -9.24 -21.70
C PRO A 62 2.50 -8.11 -22.73
N ALA A 63 1.40 -7.71 -23.38
CA ALA A 63 1.39 -6.58 -24.31
C ALA A 63 1.74 -5.24 -23.67
N LEU A 64 1.54 -5.09 -22.36
CA LEU A 64 1.89 -3.91 -21.56
C LEU A 64 3.22 -4.06 -20.83
N PHE A 65 4.01 -5.10 -21.17
CA PHE A 65 5.29 -5.41 -20.52
C PHE A 65 5.18 -5.65 -19.02
N GLU A 66 4.09 -6.27 -18.58
CA GLU A 66 3.85 -6.64 -17.20
C GLU A 66 4.41 -8.05 -16.94
N ASP A 67 5.35 -8.14 -16.02
CA ASP A 67 6.08 -9.38 -15.70
C ASP A 67 5.68 -9.99 -14.34
N PHE A 68 4.77 -9.35 -13.58
CA PHE A 68 4.33 -9.87 -12.28
C PHE A 68 3.39 -11.07 -12.43
N LYS A 69 3.41 -11.97 -11.44
CA LYS A 69 2.63 -13.23 -11.49
C LYS A 69 1.33 -13.20 -10.70
N PHE A 70 1.18 -12.25 -9.78
CA PHE A 70 0.09 -12.21 -8.83
C PHE A 70 -0.89 -11.08 -9.15
N GLY A 71 -1.78 -11.28 -10.09
CA GLY A 71 -2.94 -10.42 -10.31
C GLY A 71 -4.18 -11.05 -9.71
N GLY A 72 -4.69 -10.50 -8.59
CA GLY A 72 -5.85 -11.05 -7.88
C GLY A 72 -7.17 -10.72 -8.56
N ASP A 73 -7.23 -9.59 -9.25
CA ASP A 73 -8.39 -9.10 -10.00
C ASP A 73 -9.71 -9.12 -9.19
N LEU A 74 -9.58 -8.80 -7.90
CA LEU A 74 -10.72 -8.79 -6.98
C LEU A 74 -11.90 -7.94 -7.45
N PRO A 75 -11.72 -6.75 -8.06
CA PRO A 75 -12.82 -5.93 -8.53
C PRO A 75 -13.68 -6.65 -9.57
N ASN A 76 -13.08 -7.31 -10.56
CA ASN A 76 -13.81 -8.05 -11.58
C ASN A 76 -14.44 -9.34 -11.05
N ARG A 77 -13.83 -9.95 -10.03
CA ARG A 77 -14.34 -11.22 -9.45
C ARG A 77 -15.49 -11.01 -8.48
N LEU A 78 -15.49 -9.94 -7.71
CA LEU A 78 -16.47 -9.70 -6.65
C LEU A 78 -17.52 -8.66 -7.04
N GLY A 79 -17.24 -7.83 -8.05
CA GLY A 79 -18.12 -6.74 -8.47
C GLY A 79 -18.26 -5.65 -7.41
N SER A 80 -19.00 -4.59 -7.73
CA SER A 80 -19.39 -3.56 -6.79
C SER A 80 -20.57 -4.05 -5.95
N PHE A 81 -20.46 -3.98 -4.63
CA PHE A 81 -21.57 -4.26 -3.74
C PHE A 81 -22.43 -2.99 -3.59
N ASN A 82 -23.73 -3.07 -3.84
CA ASN A 82 -24.68 -1.94 -3.87
C ASN A 82 -24.86 -1.19 -2.53
N ALA A 83 -24.02 -1.43 -1.53
CA ALA A 83 -24.08 -0.78 -0.21
C ALA A 83 -23.14 0.43 -0.05
N GLY A 84 -22.55 0.93 -1.15
CA GLY A 84 -21.62 2.06 -1.10
C GLY A 84 -20.22 1.75 -0.56
N ILE A 85 -19.95 0.48 -0.25
CA ILE A 85 -18.63 0.01 0.14
C ILE A 85 -18.27 -1.17 -0.76
N ASP A 86 -17.19 -1.04 -1.52
CA ASP A 86 -16.71 -2.10 -2.38
C ASP A 86 -16.12 -3.26 -1.55
N LEU A 87 -16.76 -4.43 -1.63
CA LEU A 87 -16.33 -5.62 -0.88
C LEU A 87 -14.88 -6.01 -1.23
N TRP A 88 -14.50 -5.87 -2.48
CA TRP A 88 -13.13 -6.13 -2.93
C TRP A 88 -12.10 -5.26 -2.21
N PHE A 89 -12.44 -4.00 -1.91
CA PHE A 89 -11.56 -3.09 -1.18
C PHE A 89 -11.35 -3.53 0.27
N LEU A 90 -12.42 -3.95 0.97
CA LEU A 90 -12.32 -4.47 2.33
C LEU A 90 -11.46 -5.74 2.38
N ILE A 91 -11.64 -6.66 1.43
CA ILE A 91 -10.83 -7.88 1.36
C ILE A 91 -9.37 -7.56 1.08
N ALA A 92 -9.08 -6.63 0.17
CA ALA A 92 -7.73 -6.18 -0.10
C ALA A 92 -7.08 -5.52 1.13
N LEU A 93 -7.84 -4.70 1.86
CA LEU A 93 -7.39 -4.05 3.09
C LEU A 93 -7.06 -5.07 4.20
N ILE A 94 -7.96 -6.03 4.42
CA ILE A 94 -7.74 -7.11 5.40
C ILE A 94 -6.54 -7.98 4.99
N GLY A 95 -6.44 -8.34 3.72
CA GLY A 95 -5.30 -9.09 3.19
C GLY A 95 -3.98 -8.36 3.38
N ALA A 96 -3.93 -7.06 3.10
CA ALA A 96 -2.77 -6.21 3.33
C ALA A 96 -2.41 -6.13 4.82
N ALA A 97 -3.39 -5.98 5.71
CA ALA A 97 -3.17 -5.95 7.15
C ALA A 97 -2.62 -7.28 7.69
N ILE A 98 -3.15 -8.40 7.23
CA ILE A 98 -2.69 -9.74 7.63
C ILE A 98 -1.26 -9.98 7.17
N THR A 99 -0.93 -9.72 5.90
CA THR A 99 0.42 -9.96 5.36
C THR A 99 1.45 -9.05 6.01
N ALA A 100 1.17 -7.76 6.14
CA ALA A 100 2.04 -6.82 6.83
C ALA A 100 2.20 -7.20 8.31
N GLY A 101 1.12 -7.61 8.99
CA GLY A 101 1.12 -8.05 10.38
C GLY A 101 1.96 -9.31 10.61
N ILE A 102 1.84 -10.31 9.74
CA ILE A 102 2.66 -11.55 9.81
C ILE A 102 4.15 -11.20 9.65
N MET A 103 4.49 -10.40 8.64
CA MET A 103 5.88 -9.99 8.42
C MET A 103 6.42 -9.15 9.57
N ALA A 104 5.62 -8.23 10.10
CA ALA A 104 5.98 -7.44 11.27
C ALA A 104 6.20 -8.31 12.51
N ALA A 105 5.36 -9.32 12.73
CA ALA A 105 5.51 -10.26 13.84
C ALA A 105 6.78 -11.11 13.69
N LEU A 106 7.07 -11.64 12.51
CA LEU A 106 8.27 -12.42 12.23
C LEU A 106 9.54 -11.60 12.48
N ILE A 107 9.62 -10.40 11.92
CA ILE A 107 10.77 -9.52 12.09
C ILE A 107 10.86 -9.01 13.53
N GLY A 108 9.72 -8.67 14.13
CA GLY A 108 9.65 -8.24 15.52
C GLY A 108 10.18 -9.29 16.49
N LEU A 109 9.80 -10.57 16.33
CA LEU A 109 10.29 -11.67 17.14
C LEU A 109 11.83 -11.85 17.05
N LEU A 110 12.39 -11.60 15.86
CA LEU A 110 13.83 -11.68 15.65
C LEU A 110 14.56 -10.48 16.26
N THR A 111 13.95 -9.30 16.23
CA THR A 111 14.61 -8.04 16.60
C THR A 111 14.35 -7.59 18.03
N ILE A 112 13.32 -8.12 18.72
CA ILE A 112 12.93 -7.71 20.08
C ILE A 112 14.04 -7.89 21.12
N ARG A 113 15.03 -8.73 20.85
CA ARG A 113 16.19 -8.99 21.74
C ARG A 113 17.32 -7.98 21.54
N LEU A 114 17.22 -7.10 20.54
CA LEU A 114 18.26 -6.13 20.23
C LEU A 114 18.12 -4.91 21.16
N ARG A 115 19.27 -4.31 21.51
CA ARG A 115 19.29 -3.02 22.20
C ARG A 115 18.78 -1.94 21.24
N GLU A 116 18.23 -0.85 21.76
CA GLU A 116 17.55 0.21 21.04
C GLU A 116 18.31 0.70 19.80
N ASP A 117 19.61 0.99 19.92
CA ASP A 117 20.45 1.47 18.82
C ASP A 117 20.58 0.43 17.70
N TYR A 118 20.77 -0.83 18.06
CA TYR A 118 20.87 -1.92 17.08
C TYR A 118 19.52 -2.25 16.46
N LEU A 119 18.43 -2.07 17.20
CA LEU A 119 17.08 -2.25 16.70
C LEU A 119 16.80 -1.25 15.56
N ALA A 120 17.13 0.03 15.76
CA ALA A 120 16.93 1.07 14.76
C ALA A 120 17.67 0.78 13.45
N ILE A 121 18.97 0.40 13.56
CA ILE A 121 19.80 0.07 12.39
C ILE A 121 19.29 -1.18 11.67
N THR A 122 18.96 -2.23 12.43
CA THR A 122 18.49 -3.50 11.88
C THR A 122 17.15 -3.31 11.18
N THR A 123 16.21 -2.59 11.79
CA THR A 123 14.89 -2.35 11.19
C THR A 123 14.96 -1.45 9.96
N LEU A 124 15.90 -0.49 9.91
CA LEU A 124 16.19 0.27 8.71
C LEU A 124 16.71 -0.64 7.59
N GLY A 125 17.67 -1.51 7.90
CA GLY A 125 18.21 -2.48 6.94
C GLY A 125 17.15 -3.43 6.40
N VAL A 126 16.24 -3.89 7.25
CA VAL A 126 15.08 -4.71 6.84
C VAL A 126 14.15 -3.93 5.91
N ALA A 127 13.80 -2.69 6.26
CA ALA A 127 12.93 -1.86 5.42
C ALA A 127 13.54 -1.63 4.02
N GLU A 128 14.84 -1.35 3.97
CA GLU A 128 15.56 -1.18 2.71
C GLU A 128 15.64 -2.49 1.90
N THR A 129 15.84 -3.61 2.57
CA THR A 129 15.82 -4.93 1.91
C THR A 129 14.45 -5.21 1.28
N ILE A 130 13.35 -4.95 2.00
CA ILE A 130 11.99 -5.07 1.49
C ILE A 130 11.79 -4.18 0.26
N ARG A 131 12.22 -2.92 0.34
CA ARG A 131 12.16 -1.97 -0.77
C ARG A 131 12.90 -2.49 -2.01
N LEU A 132 14.12 -3.01 -1.81
CA LEU A 132 14.93 -3.56 -2.89
C LEU A 132 14.32 -4.82 -3.51
N ILE A 133 13.67 -5.69 -2.72
CA ILE A 133 12.95 -6.85 -3.23
C ILE A 133 11.84 -6.39 -4.18
N PHE A 134 10.95 -5.50 -3.75
CA PHE A 134 9.89 -4.99 -4.62
C PHE A 134 10.40 -4.26 -5.85
N HIS A 135 11.54 -3.56 -5.73
CA HIS A 135 12.13 -2.82 -6.85
C HIS A 135 12.79 -3.74 -7.89
N ASN A 136 13.40 -4.85 -7.47
CA ASN A 136 14.19 -5.70 -8.36
C ASN A 136 13.42 -6.94 -8.85
N GLU A 137 12.52 -7.48 -8.02
CA GLU A 137 11.78 -8.71 -8.35
C GLU A 137 10.57 -8.43 -9.25
N LYS A 138 10.77 -8.54 -10.55
CA LYS A 138 9.74 -8.28 -11.57
C LYS A 138 8.53 -9.20 -11.43
N TRP A 139 8.77 -10.47 -11.10
CA TRP A 139 7.69 -11.46 -10.93
C TRP A 139 6.76 -11.16 -9.75
N LEU A 140 7.21 -10.38 -8.78
CA LEU A 140 6.46 -10.02 -7.57
C LEU A 140 5.66 -8.73 -7.77
N ALA A 141 6.30 -7.66 -8.22
CA ALA A 141 5.71 -6.33 -8.26
C ALA A 141 6.08 -5.51 -9.51
N ASN A 142 6.37 -6.18 -10.63
CA ASN A 142 6.80 -5.57 -11.88
C ASN A 142 8.15 -4.80 -11.79
N GLY A 143 8.86 -4.95 -10.68
CA GLY A 143 10.17 -4.35 -10.45
C GLY A 143 10.15 -2.82 -10.48
N SER A 144 11.12 -2.22 -11.16
CA SER A 144 11.27 -0.75 -11.27
C SER A 144 10.14 -0.04 -12.01
N ARG A 145 9.30 -0.78 -12.76
CA ARG A 145 8.14 -0.23 -13.46
C ARG A 145 6.97 0.03 -12.52
N GLY A 146 6.93 -0.68 -11.38
CA GLY A 146 5.83 -0.61 -10.42
C GLY A 146 4.52 -1.20 -10.94
N LEU A 147 3.51 -1.15 -10.10
CA LEU A 147 2.13 -1.55 -10.43
C LEU A 147 1.34 -0.30 -10.85
N TYR A 148 0.62 -0.38 -11.93
CA TYR A 148 -0.25 0.68 -12.45
C TYR A 148 -1.65 0.11 -12.73
N ASN A 149 -2.60 0.99 -13.12
CA ASN A 149 -4.01 0.64 -13.29
C ASN A 149 -4.65 0.03 -12.04
N ILE A 150 -4.23 0.50 -10.85
CA ILE A 150 -4.88 0.11 -9.60
C ILE A 150 -6.27 0.73 -9.56
N PRO A 151 -7.35 -0.07 -9.40
CA PRO A 151 -8.72 0.44 -9.39
C PRO A 151 -8.93 1.42 -8.24
N LYS A 152 -9.65 2.52 -8.55
CA LYS A 152 -9.95 3.54 -7.54
C LYS A 152 -11.10 3.08 -6.66
N PHE A 153 -10.94 3.21 -5.36
CA PHE A 153 -12.04 3.05 -4.41
C PHE A 153 -13.11 4.11 -4.68
N LEU A 154 -14.36 3.72 -4.74
CA LEU A 154 -15.50 4.57 -5.11
C LEU A 154 -15.42 5.19 -6.53
N GLY A 155 -14.59 4.65 -7.42
CA GLY A 155 -14.44 5.16 -8.78
C GLY A 155 -15.76 5.22 -9.56
N ASP A 156 -16.64 4.25 -9.33
CA ASP A 156 -17.97 4.19 -9.97
C ASP A 156 -19.01 5.09 -9.29
N ALA A 157 -18.81 5.44 -8.02
CA ALA A 157 -19.73 6.28 -7.25
C ALA A 157 -19.46 7.79 -7.44
N VAL A 158 -18.21 8.12 -7.76
CA VAL A 158 -17.76 9.49 -8.01
C VAL A 158 -17.15 9.53 -9.40
N ASP A 159 -17.98 9.48 -10.44
CA ASP A 159 -17.54 9.61 -11.81
C ASP A 159 -17.14 11.07 -12.11
N LEU A 160 -15.94 11.43 -11.69
CA LEU A 160 -15.30 12.70 -12.03
C LEU A 160 -14.87 12.74 -13.51
N SER A 161 -15.09 11.65 -14.26
CA SER A 161 -14.75 11.57 -15.67
C SER A 161 -15.69 12.39 -16.56
N LEU A 162 -16.88 12.74 -16.08
CA LEU A 162 -17.84 13.62 -16.79
C LEU A 162 -17.32 15.06 -16.95
N ILE A 163 -16.21 15.42 -16.28
CA ILE A 163 -15.63 16.77 -16.38
C ILE A 163 -14.61 16.87 -17.54
N HIS A 164 -14.31 15.77 -18.21
CA HIS A 164 -13.26 15.76 -19.25
C HIS A 164 -13.78 15.80 -20.68
N ILE A 165 -15.08 16.06 -20.90
CA ILE A 165 -15.64 16.21 -22.24
C ILE A 165 -16.26 17.58 -22.37
N SER A 166 -15.49 18.55 -22.73
CA SER A 166 -15.84 19.67 -23.60
C SER A 166 -14.61 20.50 -23.90
#